data_72e44bc761a273795e619ddc290f9fcf
#
_entry.id   72e44bc761a273795e619ddc290f9fcf
#
_cell.length_a   1.000
_cell.length_b   1.000
_cell.length_c   1.000
_cell.angle_alpha   90.00
_cell.angle_beta   90.00
_cell.angle_gamma   90.00
#
_symmetry.space_group_name_H-M   'P 1'
#
loop_
_entity.id
_entity.type
_entity.pdbx_description
1 polymer ?
#
loop_
_entity_poly.entity_id
_entity_poly.type
_entity_poly.pdbx_seq_one_letter_code
_entity_poly.pdbx_strand_id
1 'polypeptide(L)'
;EQYHEASLAGKPATFKVTVKAIKAKELPELDDEFASEVSDFETLDEYKADLKAKALERKEKEAKTAKQNALVDKAVENASMEIADAMITSQARNMANDFAQRLQMQGMTVDQYLQYTGLTREALVDQMKPQAETRIKNRLVLEAIAKAENIEVSDEEVEAEMQKMADAYKMELDKVKEY
;
A
#
# COMPACT_ATOMS: atom_id res chain seq x y z
N GLU A 1 -36.07 14.20 -14.17
CA GLU A 1 -36.31 14.40 -15.61
C GLU A 1 -35.55 13.39 -16.48
N GLN A 2 -34.42 12.86 -16.04
CA GLN A 2 -33.72 11.76 -16.70
C GLN A 2 -33.89 10.48 -15.88
N TYR A 3 -34.79 9.60 -16.34
CA TYR A 3 -35.03 8.29 -15.74
C TYR A 3 -34.56 7.20 -16.71
N HIS A 4 -34.03 6.09 -16.19
CA HIS A 4 -33.45 5.02 -17.00
C HIS A 4 -34.42 4.39 -18.01
N GLU A 5 -35.69 4.34 -17.65
CA GLU A 5 -36.75 3.86 -18.53
C GLU A 5 -37.41 5.03 -19.24
N ALA A 6 -37.13 5.18 -20.53
CA ALA A 6 -37.62 6.31 -21.34
C ALA A 6 -39.13 6.44 -21.36
N SER A 7 -39.87 5.33 -21.22
CA SER A 7 -41.36 5.31 -21.18
C SER A 7 -41.96 5.96 -19.93
N LEU A 8 -41.16 6.09 -18.87
CA LEU A 8 -41.53 6.66 -17.56
C LEU A 8 -40.93 8.03 -17.30
N ALA A 9 -39.94 8.44 -18.12
CA ALA A 9 -39.27 9.72 -17.95
C ALA A 9 -40.28 10.90 -18.07
N GLY A 10 -40.19 11.85 -17.13
CA GLY A 10 -41.03 13.04 -17.10
C GLY A 10 -42.49 12.81 -16.69
N LYS A 11 -42.89 11.58 -16.34
CA LYS A 11 -44.26 11.28 -15.88
C LYS A 11 -44.36 11.34 -14.35
N PRO A 12 -45.46 11.82 -13.80
CA PRO A 12 -45.69 11.75 -12.36
C PRO A 12 -45.88 10.30 -11.93
N ALA A 13 -45.19 9.88 -10.86
CA ALA A 13 -45.34 8.56 -10.27
C ALA A 13 -45.77 8.68 -8.80
N THR A 14 -46.71 7.85 -8.38
CA THR A 14 -47.13 7.78 -6.99
C THR A 14 -46.69 6.45 -6.39
N PHE A 15 -45.91 6.52 -5.31
CA PHE A 15 -45.45 5.35 -4.57
C PHE A 15 -46.24 5.20 -3.28
N LYS A 16 -46.93 4.08 -3.10
CA LYS A 16 -47.57 3.72 -1.82
C LYS A 16 -46.55 2.89 -1.02
N VAL A 17 -45.98 3.52 -0.03
CA VAL A 17 -44.94 2.90 0.82
C VAL A 17 -45.58 2.48 2.15
N THR A 18 -45.37 1.24 2.53
CA THR A 18 -45.72 0.71 3.84
C THR A 18 -44.44 0.30 4.59
N VAL A 19 -44.15 0.97 5.69
CA VAL A 19 -43.02 0.63 6.56
C VAL A 19 -43.36 -0.66 7.31
N LYS A 20 -42.69 -1.75 6.99
CA LYS A 20 -42.91 -3.07 7.61
C LYS A 20 -42.17 -3.27 8.90
N ALA A 21 -40.96 -2.70 9.02
CA ALA A 21 -40.15 -2.79 10.21
C ALA A 21 -39.12 -1.64 10.24
N ILE A 22 -38.81 -1.16 11.42
CA ILE A 22 -37.70 -0.25 11.69
C ILE A 22 -36.71 -1.04 12.49
N LYS A 23 -35.47 -1.18 11.96
CA LYS A 23 -34.35 -1.81 12.66
C LYS A 23 -33.39 -0.72 13.10
N ALA A 24 -33.14 -0.65 14.40
CA ALA A 24 -32.09 0.17 14.98
C ALA A 24 -30.85 -0.71 15.21
N LYS A 25 -29.67 -0.10 15.05
CA LYS A 25 -28.41 -0.77 15.41
C LYS A 25 -28.18 -0.54 16.89
N GLU A 26 -28.24 -1.62 17.67
CA GLU A 26 -27.84 -1.62 19.07
C GLU A 26 -26.37 -2.09 19.15
N LEU A 27 -25.56 -1.36 19.88
CA LEU A 27 -24.18 -1.72 20.13
C LEU A 27 -24.10 -2.37 21.51
N PRO A 28 -23.25 -3.40 21.70
CA PRO A 28 -22.99 -3.96 23.03
C PRO A 28 -22.38 -2.92 23.95
N GLU A 29 -22.53 -3.11 25.24
CA GLU A 29 -21.81 -2.31 26.25
C GLU A 29 -20.31 -2.59 26.12
N LEU A 30 -19.51 -1.56 26.43
CA LEU A 30 -18.04 -1.70 26.41
C LEU A 30 -17.57 -2.11 27.81
N ASP A 31 -17.60 -3.40 28.05
CA ASP A 31 -17.25 -4.05 29.31
C ASP A 31 -16.27 -5.23 29.09
N ASP A 32 -16.01 -6.00 30.12
CA ASP A 32 -15.10 -7.14 30.07
C ASP A 32 -15.66 -8.29 29.22
N GLU A 33 -16.99 -8.47 29.19
CA GLU A 33 -17.64 -9.46 28.34
C GLU A 33 -17.42 -9.14 26.87
N PHE A 34 -17.60 -7.86 26.49
CA PHE A 34 -17.27 -7.40 25.14
C PHE A 34 -15.79 -7.65 24.78
N ALA A 35 -14.86 -7.36 25.71
CA ALA A 35 -13.44 -7.57 25.46
C ALA A 35 -13.11 -9.04 25.19
N SER A 36 -13.68 -9.95 25.96
CA SER A 36 -13.49 -11.40 25.78
C SER A 36 -14.14 -11.97 24.51
N GLU A 37 -15.23 -11.37 24.03
CA GLU A 37 -15.89 -11.78 22.78
C GLU A 37 -15.11 -11.36 21.51
N VAL A 38 -14.45 -10.19 21.54
CA VAL A 38 -13.81 -9.60 20.35
C VAL A 38 -12.28 -9.71 20.34
N SER A 39 -11.67 -10.23 21.42
CA SER A 39 -10.22 -10.32 21.57
C SER A 39 -9.83 -11.51 22.47
N ASP A 40 -8.52 -11.74 22.60
CA ASP A 40 -7.95 -12.75 23.48
C ASP A 40 -7.73 -12.24 24.93
N PHE A 41 -8.27 -11.06 25.28
CA PHE A 41 -8.12 -10.45 26.61
C PHE A 41 -9.36 -10.67 27.46
N GLU A 42 -9.16 -10.87 28.76
CA GLU A 42 -10.23 -11.09 29.71
C GLU A 42 -10.89 -9.80 30.22
N THR A 43 -10.15 -8.67 30.14
CA THR A 43 -10.64 -7.37 30.61
C THR A 43 -10.59 -6.30 29.54
N LEU A 44 -11.52 -5.36 29.60
CA LEU A 44 -11.57 -4.21 28.69
C LEU A 44 -10.31 -3.31 28.81
N ASP A 45 -9.75 -3.23 30.00
CA ASP A 45 -8.55 -2.39 30.23
C ASP A 45 -7.31 -3.02 29.60
N GLU A 46 -7.15 -4.35 29.66
CA GLU A 46 -6.08 -5.05 28.93
C GLU A 46 -6.23 -4.90 27.42
N TYR A 47 -7.44 -5.05 26.91
CA TYR A 47 -7.73 -4.87 25.48
C TYR A 47 -7.42 -3.43 25.02
N LYS A 48 -7.82 -2.41 25.80
CA LYS A 48 -7.48 -1.00 25.53
C LYS A 48 -5.98 -0.74 25.59
N ALA A 49 -5.28 -1.36 26.54
CA ALA A 49 -3.83 -1.22 26.65
C ALA A 49 -3.10 -1.80 25.43
N ASP A 50 -3.52 -2.99 24.98
CA ASP A 50 -2.99 -3.62 23.76
C ASP A 50 -3.26 -2.76 22.50
N LEU A 51 -4.51 -2.32 22.33
CA LEU A 51 -4.87 -1.43 21.22
C LEU A 51 -4.05 -0.14 21.22
N LYS A 52 -3.81 0.44 22.40
CA LYS A 52 -2.98 1.64 22.55
C LYS A 52 -1.53 1.35 22.19
N ALA A 53 -0.97 0.23 22.64
CA ALA A 53 0.40 -0.17 22.35
C ALA A 53 0.59 -0.41 20.84
N LYS A 54 -0.31 -1.18 20.21
CA LYS A 54 -0.30 -1.43 18.75
C LYS A 54 -0.47 -0.14 17.93
N ALA A 55 -1.34 0.77 18.38
CA ALA A 55 -1.53 2.06 17.73
C ALA A 55 -0.30 2.96 17.86
N LEU A 56 0.38 2.94 19.01
CA LEU A 56 1.63 3.69 19.24
C LEU A 56 2.75 3.14 18.34
N GLU A 57 2.99 1.84 18.37
CA GLU A 57 3.98 1.16 17.53
C GLU A 57 3.79 1.49 16.03
N ARG A 58 2.54 1.40 15.56
CA ARG A 58 2.22 1.77 14.17
C ARG A 58 2.55 3.23 13.88
N LYS A 59 2.17 4.16 14.75
CA LYS A 59 2.45 5.58 14.58
C LYS A 59 3.93 5.90 14.62
N GLU A 60 4.70 5.25 15.48
CA GLU A 60 6.15 5.40 15.55
C GLU A 60 6.82 4.90 14.28
N LYS A 61 6.38 3.75 13.75
CA LYS A 61 6.85 3.21 12.47
C LYS A 61 6.51 4.14 11.31
N GLU A 62 5.28 4.64 11.25
CA GLU A 62 4.84 5.60 10.22
C GLU A 62 5.66 6.90 10.30
N ALA A 63 5.85 7.45 11.49
CA ALA A 63 6.65 8.66 11.70
C ALA A 63 8.12 8.47 11.32
N LYS A 64 8.70 7.31 11.66
CA LYS A 64 10.07 6.95 11.25
C LYS A 64 10.19 6.88 9.73
N THR A 65 9.27 6.21 9.08
CA THR A 65 9.24 6.08 7.61
C THR A 65 9.05 7.45 6.95
N ALA A 66 8.14 8.28 7.45
CA ALA A 66 7.92 9.62 6.93
C ALA A 66 9.18 10.50 7.07
N LYS A 67 9.88 10.42 8.21
CA LYS A 67 11.15 11.11 8.42
C LYS A 67 12.24 10.64 7.45
N GLN A 68 12.36 9.33 7.25
CA GLN A 68 13.34 8.75 6.30
C GLN A 68 13.06 9.23 4.88
N ASN A 69 11.79 9.17 4.43
CA ASN A 69 11.41 9.64 3.10
C ASN A 69 11.71 11.13 2.92
N ALA A 70 11.36 11.97 3.91
CA ALA A 70 11.64 13.41 3.85
C ALA A 70 13.15 13.72 3.78
N LEU A 71 14.01 12.91 4.42
CA LEU A 71 15.46 13.04 4.30
C LEU A 71 15.96 12.67 2.89
N VAL A 72 15.44 11.59 2.31
CA VAL A 72 15.77 11.18 0.93
C VAL A 72 15.31 12.26 -0.05
N ASP A 73 14.07 12.76 0.09
CA ASP A 73 13.53 13.82 -0.75
C ASP A 73 14.42 15.07 -0.71
N LYS A 74 14.89 15.48 0.47
CA LYS A 74 15.82 16.61 0.63
C LYS A 74 17.17 16.34 -0.02
N ALA A 75 17.70 15.14 0.08
CA ALA A 75 18.95 14.79 -0.60
C ALA A 75 18.79 14.83 -2.11
N VAL A 76 17.65 14.35 -2.64
CA VAL A 76 17.35 14.39 -4.09
C VAL A 76 17.13 15.82 -4.59
N GLU A 77 16.43 16.68 -3.82
CA GLU A 77 16.26 18.10 -4.16
C GLU A 77 17.59 18.84 -4.29
N ASN A 78 18.59 18.48 -3.49
CA ASN A 78 19.92 19.08 -3.51
C ASN A 78 20.85 18.47 -4.56
N ALA A 79 20.47 17.36 -5.20
CA ALA A 79 21.27 16.68 -6.20
C ALA A 79 20.99 17.22 -7.61
N SER A 80 22.02 17.27 -8.44
CA SER A 80 21.88 17.57 -9.87
C SER A 80 22.29 16.36 -10.70
N MET A 81 21.40 15.92 -11.59
CA MET A 81 21.64 14.77 -12.47
C MET A 81 20.82 14.86 -13.75
N GLU A 82 21.34 14.27 -14.81
CA GLU A 82 20.60 14.03 -16.04
C GLU A 82 20.23 12.56 -16.15
N ILE A 83 18.97 12.27 -16.41
CA ILE A 83 18.46 10.92 -16.58
C ILE A 83 17.98 10.76 -18.01
N ALA A 84 18.53 9.80 -18.72
CA ALA A 84 18.11 9.52 -20.10
C ALA A 84 16.67 8.99 -20.15
N ASP A 85 15.88 9.47 -21.10
CA ASP A 85 14.48 9.03 -21.30
C ASP A 85 14.33 7.52 -21.45
N ALA A 86 15.35 6.86 -22.03
CA ALA A 86 15.38 5.41 -22.15
C ALA A 86 15.38 4.71 -20.78
N MET A 87 16.08 5.27 -19.79
CA MET A 87 16.08 4.75 -18.41
C MET A 87 14.70 4.92 -17.76
N ILE A 88 14.10 6.10 -17.90
CA ILE A 88 12.76 6.39 -17.37
C ILE A 88 11.73 5.45 -17.99
N THR A 89 11.77 5.27 -19.31
CA THR A 89 10.85 4.40 -20.04
C THR A 89 11.02 2.93 -19.63
N SER A 90 12.27 2.47 -19.49
CA SER A 90 12.56 1.11 -19.04
C SER A 90 12.03 0.87 -17.62
N GLN A 91 12.29 1.79 -16.70
CA GLN A 91 11.80 1.71 -15.33
C GLN A 91 10.27 1.76 -15.27
N ALA A 92 9.62 2.61 -16.06
CA ALA A 92 8.17 2.70 -16.15
C ALA A 92 7.54 1.39 -16.68
N ARG A 93 8.17 0.72 -17.66
CA ARG A 93 7.74 -0.59 -18.14
C ARG A 93 7.86 -1.66 -17.06
N ASN A 94 8.96 -1.68 -16.29
CA ASN A 94 9.10 -2.61 -15.17
C ASN A 94 7.99 -2.39 -14.14
N MET A 95 7.69 -1.12 -13.81
CA MET A 95 6.59 -0.79 -12.89
C MET A 95 5.22 -1.22 -13.43
N ALA A 96 4.99 -1.12 -14.74
CA ALA A 96 3.76 -1.59 -15.37
C ALA A 96 3.65 -3.13 -15.31
N ASN A 97 4.77 -3.85 -15.47
CA ASN A 97 4.80 -5.30 -15.30
C ASN A 97 4.51 -5.73 -13.85
N ASP A 98 5.14 -5.05 -12.87
CA ASP A 98 4.86 -5.29 -11.45
C ASP A 98 3.39 -5.01 -11.10
N PHE A 99 2.82 -3.96 -11.70
CA PHE A 99 1.39 -3.65 -11.56
C PHE A 99 0.51 -4.76 -12.12
N ALA A 100 0.85 -5.26 -13.32
CA ALA A 100 0.13 -6.38 -13.95
C ALA A 100 0.17 -7.65 -13.08
N GLN A 101 1.32 -7.97 -12.48
CA GLN A 101 1.45 -9.10 -11.55
C GLN A 101 0.57 -8.93 -10.31
N ARG A 102 0.54 -7.72 -9.72
CA ARG A 102 -0.34 -7.44 -8.57
C ARG A 102 -1.82 -7.56 -8.92
N LEU A 103 -2.23 -7.09 -10.09
CA LEU A 103 -3.60 -7.28 -10.58
C LEU A 103 -3.94 -8.76 -10.70
N GLN A 104 -3.01 -9.57 -11.23
CA GLN A 104 -3.21 -11.00 -11.39
C GLN A 104 -3.38 -11.72 -10.05
N MET A 105 -2.62 -11.33 -9.01
CA MET A 105 -2.81 -11.85 -7.65
C MET A 105 -4.18 -11.47 -7.05
N GLN A 106 -4.79 -10.38 -7.52
CA GLN A 106 -6.15 -9.95 -7.15
C GLN A 106 -7.25 -10.55 -8.05
N GLY A 107 -6.89 -11.47 -8.97
CA GLY A 107 -7.83 -12.12 -9.87
C GLY A 107 -8.24 -11.31 -11.09
N MET A 108 -7.52 -10.23 -11.42
CA MET A 108 -7.79 -9.38 -12.57
C MET A 108 -6.59 -9.40 -13.54
N THR A 109 -6.84 -9.49 -14.84
CA THR A 109 -5.77 -9.32 -15.83
C THR A 109 -5.56 -7.86 -16.18
N VAL A 110 -4.35 -7.51 -16.66
CA VAL A 110 -4.07 -6.15 -17.11
C VAL A 110 -4.98 -5.73 -18.27
N ASP A 111 -5.34 -6.66 -19.16
CA ASP A 111 -6.23 -6.35 -20.29
C ASP A 111 -7.66 -6.02 -19.81
N GLN A 112 -8.18 -6.74 -18.82
CA GLN A 112 -9.46 -6.40 -18.19
C GLN A 112 -9.42 -5.02 -17.53
N TYR A 113 -8.32 -4.70 -16.83
CA TYR A 113 -8.12 -3.38 -16.22
C TYR A 113 -8.11 -2.27 -17.29
N LEU A 114 -7.35 -2.46 -18.37
CA LEU A 114 -7.26 -1.49 -19.47
C LEU A 114 -8.61 -1.31 -20.18
N GLN A 115 -9.36 -2.38 -20.39
CA GLN A 115 -10.70 -2.33 -20.96
C GLN A 115 -11.68 -1.56 -20.05
N TYR A 116 -11.61 -1.79 -18.74
CA TYR A 116 -12.46 -1.11 -17.77
C TYR A 116 -12.14 0.39 -17.64
N THR A 117 -10.85 0.74 -17.69
CA THR A 117 -10.40 2.14 -17.54
C THR A 117 -10.35 2.92 -18.85
N GLY A 118 -10.45 2.25 -20.00
CA GLY A 118 -10.29 2.86 -21.32
C GLY A 118 -8.85 3.27 -21.65
N LEU A 119 -7.86 2.79 -20.88
CA LEU A 119 -6.44 3.09 -21.10
C LEU A 119 -5.81 2.13 -22.11
N THR A 120 -4.81 2.62 -22.84
CA THR A 120 -3.88 1.77 -23.60
C THR A 120 -2.70 1.34 -22.72
N ARG A 121 -1.95 0.33 -23.16
CA ARG A 121 -0.72 -0.10 -22.45
C ARG A 121 0.32 1.02 -22.44
N GLU A 122 0.45 1.75 -23.52
CA GLU A 122 1.35 2.90 -23.66
C GLU A 122 0.96 4.01 -22.67
N ALA A 123 -0.33 4.34 -22.58
CA ALA A 123 -0.83 5.35 -21.65
C ALA A 123 -0.58 4.93 -20.18
N LEU A 124 -0.71 3.64 -19.86
CA LEU A 124 -0.37 3.12 -18.52
C LEU A 124 1.12 3.31 -18.20
N VAL A 125 2.01 3.00 -19.15
CA VAL A 125 3.46 3.21 -18.98
C VAL A 125 3.76 4.70 -18.86
N ASP A 126 3.14 5.56 -19.66
CA ASP A 126 3.35 7.01 -19.61
C ASP A 126 2.92 7.62 -18.28
N GLN A 127 1.82 7.15 -17.70
CA GLN A 127 1.38 7.55 -16.36
C GLN A 127 2.37 7.16 -15.25
N MET A 128 3.20 6.14 -15.49
CA MET A 128 4.20 5.68 -14.51
C MET A 128 5.54 6.40 -14.63
N LYS A 129 5.81 7.12 -15.74
CA LYS A 129 7.08 7.81 -15.98
C LYS A 129 7.49 8.79 -14.87
N PRO A 130 6.61 9.65 -14.33
CA PRO A 130 7.00 10.56 -13.26
C PRO A 130 7.46 9.82 -11.99
N GLN A 131 6.77 8.75 -11.63
CA GLN A 131 7.15 7.92 -10.49
C GLN A 131 8.43 7.12 -10.78
N ALA A 132 8.62 6.64 -12.01
CA ALA A 132 9.83 5.97 -12.45
C ALA A 132 11.04 6.88 -12.35
N GLU A 133 10.93 8.13 -12.80
CA GLU A 133 11.98 9.15 -12.67
C GLU A 133 12.36 9.39 -11.21
N THR A 134 11.37 9.57 -10.34
CA THR A 134 11.60 9.73 -8.89
C THR A 134 12.34 8.51 -8.30
N ARG A 135 11.95 7.29 -8.68
CA ARG A 135 12.64 6.07 -8.21
C ARG A 135 14.10 6.01 -8.67
N ILE A 136 14.38 6.41 -9.91
CA ILE A 136 15.73 6.45 -10.43
C ILE A 136 16.56 7.50 -9.67
N LYS A 137 16.02 8.71 -9.47
CA LYS A 137 16.67 9.79 -8.72
C LYS A 137 17.03 9.33 -7.31
N ASN A 138 16.07 8.79 -6.58
CA ASN A 138 16.28 8.30 -5.21
C ASN A 138 17.39 7.25 -5.16
N ARG A 139 17.37 6.27 -6.09
CA ARG A 139 18.39 5.24 -6.15
C ARG A 139 19.77 5.80 -6.43
N LEU A 140 19.92 6.65 -7.45
CA LEU A 140 21.22 7.21 -7.84
C LEU A 140 21.79 8.09 -6.73
N VAL A 141 20.97 8.88 -6.03
CA VAL A 141 21.42 9.73 -4.93
C VAL A 141 21.87 8.85 -3.76
N LEU A 142 21.09 7.84 -3.39
CA LEU A 142 21.46 6.94 -2.29
C LEU A 142 22.72 6.12 -2.60
N GLU A 143 22.88 5.63 -3.84
CA GLU A 143 24.07 4.94 -4.30
C GLU A 143 25.30 5.87 -4.24
N ALA A 144 25.14 7.14 -4.66
CA ALA A 144 26.23 8.11 -4.61
C ALA A 144 26.63 8.45 -3.15
N ILE A 145 25.66 8.61 -2.26
CA ILE A 145 25.90 8.84 -0.82
C ILE A 145 26.59 7.64 -0.20
N ALA A 146 26.07 6.42 -0.44
CA ALA A 146 26.67 5.20 0.10
C ALA A 146 28.14 5.05 -0.32
N LYS A 147 28.45 5.36 -1.57
CA LYS A 147 29.82 5.34 -2.09
C LYS A 147 30.70 6.45 -1.50
N ALA A 148 30.16 7.67 -1.36
CA ALA A 148 30.93 8.80 -0.83
C ALA A 148 31.23 8.65 0.66
N GLU A 149 30.28 8.10 1.43
CA GLU A 149 30.40 7.87 2.87
C GLU A 149 31.04 6.50 3.18
N ASN A 150 31.41 5.72 2.16
CA ASN A 150 31.98 4.38 2.27
C ASN A 150 31.14 3.48 3.20
N ILE A 151 29.82 3.48 2.96
CA ILE A 151 28.88 2.65 3.72
C ILE A 151 29.00 1.20 3.25
N GLU A 152 29.52 0.36 4.12
CA GLU A 152 29.64 -1.08 3.91
C GLU A 152 28.61 -1.79 4.79
N VAL A 153 28.09 -2.89 4.29
CA VAL A 153 27.17 -3.76 5.04
C VAL A 153 27.95 -5.00 5.44
N SER A 154 27.96 -5.32 6.72
CA SER A 154 28.64 -6.53 7.23
C SER A 154 27.81 -7.79 6.98
N ASP A 155 28.48 -8.96 6.96
CA ASP A 155 27.78 -10.24 6.80
C ASP A 155 26.79 -10.48 7.94
N GLU A 156 27.10 -10.01 9.16
CA GLU A 156 26.22 -10.11 10.32
C GLU A 156 24.92 -9.29 10.13
N GLU A 157 24.99 -8.09 9.51
CA GLU A 157 23.81 -7.28 9.22
C GLU A 157 22.93 -7.93 8.14
N VAL A 158 23.57 -8.53 7.13
CA VAL A 158 22.86 -9.32 6.10
C VAL A 158 22.14 -10.50 6.73
N GLU A 159 22.82 -11.26 7.58
CA GLU A 159 22.24 -12.43 8.25
C GLU A 159 21.11 -12.04 9.21
N ALA A 160 21.26 -10.93 9.93
CA ALA A 160 20.20 -10.40 10.79
C ALA A 160 18.95 -10.00 10.00
N GLU A 161 19.10 -9.45 8.78
CA GLU A 161 17.96 -9.11 7.94
C GLU A 161 17.30 -10.35 7.33
N MET A 162 18.11 -11.35 6.92
CA MET A 162 17.60 -12.65 6.49
C MET A 162 16.81 -13.35 7.60
N GLN A 163 17.27 -13.26 8.86
CA GLN A 163 16.53 -13.82 10.00
C GLN A 163 15.18 -13.14 10.20
N LYS A 164 15.08 -11.80 10.07
CA LYS A 164 13.81 -11.10 10.13
C LYS A 164 12.86 -11.54 9.02
N MET A 165 13.36 -11.79 7.81
CA MET A 165 12.56 -12.34 6.72
C MET A 165 12.07 -13.76 7.06
N ALA A 166 12.95 -14.63 7.56
CA ALA A 166 12.61 -15.98 7.98
C ALA A 166 11.49 -15.97 9.02
N ASP A 167 11.60 -15.12 10.04
CA ASP A 167 10.60 -14.95 11.08
C ASP A 167 9.26 -14.43 10.54
N ALA A 168 9.30 -13.42 9.65
CA ALA A 168 8.11 -12.82 9.04
C ALA A 168 7.33 -13.81 8.17
N TYR A 169 8.04 -14.66 7.41
CA TYR A 169 7.46 -15.68 6.55
C TYR A 169 7.28 -17.04 7.22
N LYS A 170 7.69 -17.17 8.51
CA LYS A 170 7.67 -18.43 9.26
C LYS A 170 8.43 -19.54 8.53
N MET A 171 9.57 -19.19 7.97
CA MET A 171 10.47 -20.08 7.24
C MET A 171 11.76 -20.29 8.01
N GLU A 172 12.48 -21.38 7.72
CA GLU A 172 13.83 -21.58 8.24
C GLU A 172 14.83 -20.67 7.51
N LEU A 173 15.82 -20.14 8.24
CA LEU A 173 16.84 -19.22 7.72
C LEU A 173 17.57 -19.82 6.50
N ASP A 174 17.87 -21.12 6.53
CA ASP A 174 18.58 -21.80 5.44
C ASP A 174 17.78 -21.74 4.13
N LYS A 175 16.45 -21.81 4.20
CA LYS A 175 15.60 -21.64 3.02
C LYS A 175 15.62 -20.22 2.47
N VAL A 176 15.75 -19.22 3.34
CA VAL A 176 15.87 -17.82 2.89
C VAL A 176 17.21 -17.57 2.21
N LYS A 177 18.28 -18.29 2.63
CA LYS A 177 19.61 -18.21 2.02
C LYS A 177 19.69 -18.87 0.63
N GLU A 178 18.74 -19.77 0.29
CA GLU A 178 18.70 -20.45 -1.02
C GLU A 178 18.02 -19.61 -2.12
N TYR A 179 17.26 -18.57 -1.74
CA TYR A 179 16.54 -17.67 -2.68
C TYR A 179 17.27 -16.35 -2.87
#